data_92aaf0bde2f1be808f947d1137187165
#
_entry.id   92aaf0bde2f1be808f947d1137187165
#
_cell.length_a   1.000
_cell.length_b   1.000
_cell.length_c   1.000
_cell.angle_alpha   90.00
_cell.angle_beta   90.00
_cell.angle_gamma   90.00
#
_symmetry.space_group_name_H-M   'P 1'
#
loop_
_entity.id
_entity.type
_entity.pdbx_description
1 polymer ?
#
loop_
_entity_poly.entity_id
_entity_poly.type
_entity_poly.pdbx_seq_one_letter_code
_entity_poly.pdbx_strand_id
1 'polypeptide(L)'
;MTNIQTSAQAAEALRPLAGDFTFFLFSLGIIGTGLLAIPVLAGSAAYAVSEAFDWRTGLDLKPYEGRRFYSIVLIATLGGVILCFLPIDPMKQLFYSAVINGVIAVPIMAVMMLLGTREIVMGDYAIGKRLRWLGWLATAVMAVAVVAMFATL
;
A
#
# COMPACT_ATOMS: atom_id res chain seq x y z
N MET A 1 -11.64 4.95 -26.47
CA MET A 1 -12.15 5.37 -25.14
C MET A 1 -10.97 5.91 -24.35
N THR A 2 -10.84 7.23 -24.22
CA THR A 2 -9.62 7.88 -23.69
C THR A 2 -9.76 8.31 -22.22
N ASN A 3 -10.88 8.03 -21.55
CA ASN A 3 -11.07 8.46 -20.14
C ASN A 3 -11.94 7.42 -19.39
N ILE A 4 -11.28 6.44 -18.76
CA ILE A 4 -11.93 5.41 -17.96
C ILE A 4 -12.10 5.97 -16.54
N GLN A 5 -13.34 6.23 -16.14
CA GLN A 5 -13.65 6.80 -14.83
C GLN A 5 -14.27 5.77 -13.86
N THR A 6 -14.79 4.67 -14.39
CA THR A 6 -15.47 3.66 -13.57
C THR A 6 -14.91 2.26 -13.80
N SER A 7 -15.03 1.39 -12.79
CA SER A 7 -14.67 -0.03 -12.91
C SER A 7 -15.45 -0.75 -13.99
N ALA A 8 -16.71 -0.36 -14.23
CA ALA A 8 -17.53 -0.90 -15.30
C ALA A 8 -16.97 -0.57 -16.68
N GLN A 9 -16.50 0.67 -16.90
CA GLN A 9 -15.84 1.07 -18.16
C GLN A 9 -14.53 0.34 -18.37
N ALA A 10 -13.77 0.08 -17.28
CA ALA A 10 -12.56 -0.73 -17.36
C ALA A 10 -12.88 -2.18 -17.77
N ALA A 11 -13.94 -2.77 -17.22
CA ALA A 11 -14.40 -4.09 -17.63
C ALA A 11 -14.83 -4.10 -19.10
N GLU A 12 -15.59 -3.09 -19.55
CA GLU A 12 -16.04 -2.99 -20.92
C GLU A 12 -14.88 -2.85 -21.93
N ALA A 13 -13.82 -2.17 -21.58
CA ALA A 13 -12.61 -2.07 -22.38
C ALA A 13 -11.93 -3.44 -22.63
N LEU A 14 -12.14 -4.42 -21.75
CA LEU A 14 -11.64 -5.78 -21.87
C LEU A 14 -12.59 -6.71 -22.65
N ARG A 15 -13.81 -6.27 -22.96
CA ARG A 15 -14.82 -7.07 -23.66
C ARG A 15 -14.36 -7.65 -25.00
N PRO A 16 -13.54 -6.95 -25.81
CA PRO A 16 -13.01 -7.52 -27.05
C PRO A 16 -12.13 -8.76 -26.85
N LEU A 17 -11.54 -8.92 -25.65
CA LEU A 17 -10.63 -10.02 -25.32
C LEU A 17 -11.34 -11.19 -24.64
N ALA A 18 -12.33 -10.94 -23.77
CA ALA A 18 -12.97 -11.94 -22.93
C ALA A 18 -14.47 -12.15 -23.21
N GLY A 19 -15.04 -11.46 -24.22
CA GLY A 19 -16.44 -11.63 -24.64
C GLY A 19 -17.44 -11.25 -23.54
N ASP A 20 -18.59 -11.93 -23.49
CA ASP A 20 -19.69 -11.63 -22.56
C ASP A 20 -19.38 -11.96 -21.10
N PHE A 21 -18.37 -12.80 -20.84
CA PHE A 21 -17.92 -13.15 -19.49
C PHE A 21 -17.01 -12.10 -18.86
N THR A 22 -16.68 -11.03 -19.56
CA THR A 22 -15.74 -9.99 -19.10
C THR A 22 -16.10 -9.42 -17.75
N PHE A 23 -17.36 -9.02 -17.56
CA PHE A 23 -17.81 -8.44 -16.29
C PHE A 23 -17.70 -9.42 -15.12
N PHE A 24 -18.01 -10.67 -15.34
CA PHE A 24 -17.91 -11.72 -14.33
C PHE A 24 -16.47 -11.97 -13.94
N LEU A 25 -15.58 -12.16 -14.91
CA LEU A 25 -14.15 -12.39 -14.67
C LEU A 25 -13.49 -11.19 -14.01
N PHE A 26 -13.81 -9.97 -14.45
CA PHE A 26 -13.29 -8.74 -13.87
C PHE A 26 -13.75 -8.55 -12.42
N SER A 27 -15.03 -8.79 -12.14
CA SER A 27 -15.57 -8.72 -10.78
C SER A 27 -14.95 -9.76 -9.86
N LEU A 28 -14.78 -10.98 -10.34
CA LEU A 28 -14.14 -12.07 -9.58
C LEU A 28 -12.68 -11.72 -9.27
N GLY A 29 -11.96 -11.12 -10.23
CA GLY A 29 -10.60 -10.63 -10.05
C GLY A 29 -10.51 -9.54 -8.97
N ILE A 30 -11.40 -8.54 -9.00
CA ILE A 30 -11.43 -7.47 -7.99
C ILE A 30 -11.76 -8.03 -6.61
N ILE A 31 -12.79 -8.88 -6.51
CA ILE A 31 -13.17 -9.50 -5.24
C ILE A 31 -12.04 -10.37 -4.69
N GLY A 32 -11.43 -11.22 -5.53
CA GLY A 32 -10.33 -12.08 -5.13
C GLY A 32 -9.11 -11.28 -4.65
N THR A 33 -8.74 -10.24 -5.38
CA THR A 33 -7.65 -9.34 -5.00
C THR A 33 -7.96 -8.61 -3.69
N GLY A 34 -9.19 -8.12 -3.51
CA GLY A 34 -9.63 -7.46 -2.29
C GLY A 34 -9.58 -8.38 -1.07
N LEU A 35 -10.06 -9.62 -1.21
CA LEU A 35 -10.04 -10.61 -0.13
C LEU A 35 -8.63 -10.97 0.34
N LEU A 36 -7.64 -10.91 -0.55
CA LEU A 36 -6.24 -11.14 -0.20
C LEU A 36 -5.55 -9.87 0.31
N ALA A 37 -5.76 -8.74 -0.35
CA ALA A 37 -5.04 -7.51 -0.07
C ALA A 37 -5.52 -6.83 1.23
N ILE A 38 -6.82 -6.81 1.51
CA ILE A 38 -7.37 -6.09 2.66
C ILE A 38 -6.84 -6.64 4.00
N PRO A 39 -6.88 -7.95 4.28
CA PRO A 39 -6.34 -8.48 5.53
C PRO A 39 -4.83 -8.25 5.68
N VAL A 40 -4.09 -8.37 4.58
CA VAL A 40 -2.63 -8.17 4.59
C VAL A 40 -2.28 -6.71 4.90
N LEU A 41 -2.93 -5.75 4.24
CA LEU A 41 -2.67 -4.33 4.44
C LEU A 41 -3.14 -3.86 5.82
N ALA A 42 -4.34 -4.28 6.27
CA ALA A 42 -4.84 -3.94 7.59
C ALA A 42 -3.99 -4.57 8.70
N GLY A 43 -3.54 -5.81 8.51
CA GLY A 43 -2.60 -6.49 9.40
C GLY A 43 -1.26 -5.77 9.47
N SER A 44 -0.67 -5.41 8.33
CA SER A 44 0.60 -4.66 8.27
C SER A 44 0.51 -3.31 9.00
N ALA A 45 -0.58 -2.58 8.82
CA ALA A 45 -0.82 -1.34 9.55
C ALA A 45 -0.92 -1.58 11.07
N ALA A 46 -1.61 -2.65 11.48
CA ALA A 46 -1.73 -3.02 12.89
C ALA A 46 -0.39 -3.42 13.50
N TYR A 47 0.45 -4.16 12.77
CA TYR A 47 1.81 -4.48 13.21
C TYR A 47 2.64 -3.20 13.37
N ALA A 48 2.70 -2.35 12.35
CA ALA A 48 3.50 -1.13 12.38
C ALA A 48 3.12 -0.20 13.57
N VAL A 49 1.83 0.03 13.79
CA VAL A 49 1.37 0.87 14.90
C VAL A 49 1.62 0.20 16.25
N SER A 50 1.34 -1.10 16.37
CA SER A 50 1.52 -1.80 17.64
C SER A 50 2.98 -1.91 18.06
N GLU A 51 3.90 -2.11 17.10
CA GLU A 51 5.34 -2.09 17.34
C GLU A 51 5.84 -0.70 17.73
N ALA A 52 5.34 0.37 17.08
CA ALA A 52 5.69 1.74 17.43
C ALA A 52 5.29 2.14 18.86
N PHE A 53 4.26 1.51 19.43
CA PHE A 53 3.77 1.76 20.78
C PHE A 53 4.11 0.64 21.77
N ASP A 54 4.97 -0.31 21.43
CA ASP A 54 5.34 -1.46 22.26
C ASP A 54 4.14 -2.28 22.77
N TRP A 55 3.12 -2.44 21.90
CA TRP A 55 1.98 -3.27 22.21
C TRP A 55 2.22 -4.71 21.77
N ARG A 56 1.51 -5.66 22.41
CA ARG A 56 1.55 -7.04 21.95
C ARG A 56 1.04 -7.15 20.50
N THR A 57 1.85 -7.75 19.64
CA THR A 57 1.59 -7.92 18.22
C THR A 57 1.46 -9.39 17.87
N GLY A 58 0.52 -9.72 17.01
CA GLY A 58 0.38 -11.07 16.49
C GLY A 58 -1.06 -11.39 16.08
N LEU A 59 -1.20 -12.02 14.92
CA LEU A 59 -2.48 -12.56 14.45
C LEU A 59 -2.87 -13.86 15.18
N ASP A 60 -1.93 -14.47 15.90
CA ASP A 60 -2.11 -15.65 16.75
C ASP A 60 -2.68 -15.29 18.13
N LEU A 61 -2.66 -14.02 18.52
CA LEU A 61 -3.22 -13.56 19.79
C LEU A 61 -4.73 -13.71 19.80
N LYS A 62 -5.25 -14.17 20.94
CA LYS A 62 -6.71 -14.18 21.16
C LYS A 62 -7.24 -12.74 21.16
N PRO A 63 -8.48 -12.49 20.67
CA PRO A 63 -9.02 -11.13 20.56
C PRO A 63 -9.00 -10.31 21.86
N TYR A 64 -9.10 -10.97 23.01
CA TYR A 64 -9.04 -10.29 24.33
C TYR A 64 -7.61 -9.95 24.77
N GLU A 65 -6.58 -10.66 24.27
CA GLU A 65 -5.18 -10.40 24.57
C GLU A 65 -4.59 -9.32 23.64
N GLY A 66 -5.01 -9.33 22.38
CA GLY A 66 -4.58 -8.40 21.34
C GLY A 66 -5.58 -7.28 21.05
N ARG A 67 -6.37 -6.82 22.01
CA ARG A 67 -7.43 -5.82 21.78
C ARG A 67 -6.98 -4.60 21.00
N ARG A 68 -5.82 -4.05 21.34
CA ARG A 68 -5.25 -2.86 20.66
C ARG A 68 -4.87 -3.17 19.21
N PHE A 69 -4.22 -4.30 18.97
CA PHE A 69 -3.87 -4.77 17.63
C PHE A 69 -5.11 -4.97 16.77
N TYR A 70 -6.10 -5.70 17.26
CA TYR A 70 -7.34 -5.93 16.51
C TYR A 70 -8.20 -4.68 16.36
N SER A 71 -8.11 -3.72 17.28
CA SER A 71 -8.76 -2.41 17.11
C SER A 71 -8.21 -1.65 15.92
N ILE A 72 -6.90 -1.71 15.67
CA ILE A 72 -6.29 -1.06 14.51
C ILE A 72 -6.75 -1.74 13.21
N VAL A 73 -6.76 -3.07 13.18
CA VAL A 73 -7.29 -3.83 12.03
C VAL A 73 -8.73 -3.41 11.73
N LEU A 74 -9.56 -3.34 12.77
CA LEU A 74 -10.97 -2.96 12.66
C LEU A 74 -11.12 -1.51 12.15
N ILE A 75 -10.39 -0.57 12.74
CA ILE A 75 -10.42 0.85 12.36
C ILE A 75 -9.95 1.02 10.91
N ALA A 76 -8.88 0.36 10.51
CA ALA A 76 -8.37 0.41 9.14
C ALA A 76 -9.40 -0.14 8.14
N THR A 77 -10.01 -1.28 8.46
CA THR A 77 -11.02 -1.91 7.60
C THR A 77 -12.30 -1.07 7.53
N LEU A 78 -12.81 -0.60 8.67
CA LEU A 78 -13.99 0.28 8.71
C LEU A 78 -13.73 1.61 8.00
N GLY A 79 -12.54 2.19 8.19
CA GLY A 79 -12.13 3.39 7.47
C GLY A 79 -12.18 3.21 5.96
N GLY A 80 -11.68 2.07 5.46
CA GLY A 80 -11.79 1.70 4.04
C GLY A 80 -13.23 1.57 3.57
N VAL A 81 -14.09 0.92 4.37
CA VAL A 81 -15.51 0.77 4.06
C VAL A 81 -16.20 2.15 4.01
N ILE A 82 -15.93 3.03 4.98
CA ILE A 82 -16.49 4.38 5.01
C ILE A 82 -16.09 5.18 3.76
N LEU A 83 -14.84 5.06 3.33
CA LEU A 83 -14.36 5.70 2.10
C LEU A 83 -15.13 5.25 0.85
N CYS A 84 -15.62 4.01 0.81
CA CYS A 84 -16.45 3.52 -0.30
C CYS A 84 -17.82 4.17 -0.38
N PHE A 85 -18.35 4.71 0.74
CA PHE A 85 -19.63 5.41 0.77
C PHE A 85 -19.52 6.91 0.46
N LEU A 86 -18.32 7.45 0.36
CA LEU A 86 -18.11 8.84 -0.05
C LEU A 86 -18.44 8.99 -1.55
N PRO A 87 -19.04 10.12 -1.96
CA PRO A 87 -19.34 10.39 -3.37
C PRO A 87 -18.09 10.80 -4.15
N ILE A 88 -17.04 9.97 -4.08
CA ILE A 88 -15.77 10.18 -4.76
C ILE A 88 -15.55 9.02 -5.73
N ASP A 89 -15.21 9.31 -6.97
CA ASP A 89 -14.92 8.28 -7.96
C ASP A 89 -13.85 7.31 -7.48
N PRO A 90 -14.06 5.99 -7.57
CA PRO A 90 -13.05 4.99 -7.15
C PRO A 90 -11.68 5.18 -7.79
N MET A 91 -11.62 5.63 -9.04
CA MET A 91 -10.36 5.93 -9.73
C MET A 91 -9.60 7.08 -9.09
N LYS A 92 -10.30 8.12 -8.62
CA LYS A 92 -9.68 9.22 -7.86
C LYS A 92 -9.19 8.75 -6.51
N GLN A 93 -9.93 7.89 -5.81
CA GLN A 93 -9.51 7.31 -4.54
C GLN A 93 -8.21 6.49 -4.70
N LEU A 94 -8.13 5.65 -5.73
CA LEU A 94 -6.92 4.89 -6.06
C LEU A 94 -5.75 5.83 -6.39
N PHE A 95 -5.98 6.87 -7.16
CA PHE A 95 -4.96 7.86 -7.49
C PHE A 95 -4.41 8.56 -6.25
N TYR A 96 -5.29 9.11 -5.38
CA TYR A 96 -4.85 9.76 -4.14
C TYR A 96 -4.14 8.80 -3.20
N SER A 97 -4.60 7.57 -3.09
CA SER A 97 -3.93 6.52 -2.29
C SER A 97 -2.52 6.25 -2.83
N ALA A 98 -2.36 6.13 -4.15
CA ALA A 98 -1.06 5.92 -4.78
C ALA A 98 -0.11 7.12 -4.56
N VAL A 99 -0.63 8.35 -4.68
CA VAL A 99 0.12 9.59 -4.41
C VAL A 99 0.63 9.61 -2.97
N ILE A 100 -0.26 9.39 -2.00
CA ILE A 100 0.11 9.38 -0.58
C ILE A 100 1.16 8.31 -0.31
N ASN A 101 0.97 7.10 -0.85
CA ASN A 101 1.92 6.00 -0.69
C ASN A 101 3.29 6.34 -1.31
N GLY A 102 3.30 6.94 -2.50
CA GLY A 102 4.54 7.40 -3.16
C GLY A 102 5.31 8.44 -2.34
N VAL A 103 4.60 9.42 -1.77
CA VAL A 103 5.20 10.45 -0.92
C VAL A 103 5.80 9.86 0.34
N ILE A 104 5.09 8.94 1.00
CA ILE A 104 5.55 8.29 2.24
C ILE A 104 6.69 7.30 1.96
N ALA A 105 6.74 6.70 0.78
CA ALA A 105 7.79 5.76 0.42
C ALA A 105 9.19 6.40 0.43
N VAL A 106 9.33 7.67 0.02
CA VAL A 106 10.63 8.36 -0.05
C VAL A 106 11.32 8.45 1.32
N PRO A 107 10.69 9.00 2.39
CA PRO A 107 11.32 9.04 3.71
C PRO A 107 11.56 7.64 4.29
N ILE A 108 10.67 6.68 4.04
CA ILE A 108 10.86 5.30 4.49
C ILE A 108 12.10 4.69 3.83
N MET A 109 12.24 4.82 2.51
CA MET A 109 13.43 4.34 1.78
C MET A 109 14.71 5.01 2.30
N ALA A 110 14.68 6.32 2.57
CA ALA A 110 15.82 7.03 3.13
C ALA A 110 16.22 6.48 4.51
N VAL A 111 15.26 6.29 5.41
CA VAL A 111 15.49 5.70 6.74
C VAL A 111 16.00 4.27 6.64
N MET A 112 15.42 3.44 5.76
CA MET A 112 15.89 2.07 5.52
C MET A 112 17.35 2.05 5.04
N MET A 113 17.72 2.96 4.14
CA MET A 113 19.11 3.07 3.68
C MET A 113 20.05 3.54 4.78
N LEU A 114 19.63 4.47 5.62
CA LEU A 114 20.42 4.93 6.77
C LEU A 114 20.65 3.81 7.80
N LEU A 115 19.61 3.07 8.14
CA LEU A 115 19.70 1.95 9.09
C LEU A 115 20.49 0.77 8.52
N GLY A 116 20.26 0.42 7.26
CA GLY A 116 20.93 -0.70 6.59
C GLY A 116 22.44 -0.51 6.42
N THR A 117 22.91 0.76 6.44
CA THR A 117 24.35 1.07 6.36
C THR A 117 25.04 1.16 7.72
N ARG A 118 24.32 1.10 8.83
CA ARG A 118 24.89 1.20 10.18
C ARG A 118 25.25 -0.18 10.70
N GLU A 119 26.53 -0.43 10.92
CA GLU A 119 27.07 -1.68 11.49
C GLU A 119 26.52 -1.93 12.92
N ILE A 120 26.24 -0.86 13.69
CA ILE A 120 25.66 -0.97 15.05
C ILE A 120 24.27 -1.63 15.02
N VAL A 121 23.51 -1.45 13.93
CA VAL A 121 22.14 -1.98 13.78
C VAL A 121 22.15 -3.32 13.07
N MET A 122 22.97 -3.45 12.00
CA MET A 122 22.96 -4.61 11.10
C MET A 122 24.09 -5.61 11.38
N GLY A 123 25.08 -5.27 12.22
CA GLY A 123 26.24 -6.13 12.46
C GLY A 123 26.91 -6.55 11.15
N ASP A 124 27.15 -7.85 11.02
CA ASP A 124 27.81 -8.45 9.84
C ASP A 124 26.97 -8.38 8.54
N TYR A 125 25.68 -8.04 8.65
CA TYR A 125 24.74 -7.89 7.52
C TYR A 125 24.65 -6.45 6.98
N ALA A 126 25.54 -5.57 7.37
CA ALA A 126 25.58 -4.19 6.88
C ALA A 126 25.71 -4.15 5.35
N ILE A 127 24.94 -3.27 4.72
CA ILE A 127 24.85 -3.19 3.25
C ILE A 127 26.19 -2.77 2.64
N GLY A 128 26.70 -3.59 1.72
CA GLY A 128 27.93 -3.35 0.99
C GLY A 128 27.88 -2.11 0.09
N LYS A 129 29.04 -1.53 -0.25
CA LYS A 129 29.17 -0.28 -1.00
C LYS A 129 28.35 -0.22 -2.31
N ARG A 130 28.30 -1.32 -3.08
CA ARG A 130 27.55 -1.37 -4.35
C ARG A 130 26.04 -1.27 -4.12
N LEU A 131 25.53 -2.02 -3.17
CA LEU A 131 24.10 -2.04 -2.84
C LEU A 131 23.66 -0.73 -2.20
N ARG A 132 24.51 -0.11 -1.39
CA ARG A 132 24.31 1.22 -0.82
C ARG A 132 24.13 2.28 -1.92
N TRP A 133 24.98 2.25 -2.94
CA TRP A 133 24.91 3.19 -4.06
C TRP A 133 23.60 3.03 -4.85
N LEU A 134 23.22 1.78 -5.17
CA LEU A 134 21.98 1.46 -5.85
C LEU A 134 20.73 1.87 -5.03
N GLY A 135 20.76 1.65 -3.73
CA GLY A 135 19.64 2.02 -2.85
C GLY A 135 19.44 3.55 -2.77
N TRP A 136 20.53 4.31 -2.64
CA TRP A 136 20.46 5.77 -2.67
C TRP A 136 20.04 6.31 -4.04
N LEU A 137 20.47 5.68 -5.13
CA LEU A 137 20.02 6.03 -6.48
C LEU A 137 18.52 5.78 -6.64
N ALA A 138 18.01 4.63 -6.21
CA ALA A 138 16.59 4.32 -6.22
C ALA A 138 15.78 5.33 -5.39
N THR A 139 16.27 5.69 -4.20
CA THR A 139 15.64 6.71 -3.33
C THR A 139 15.61 8.08 -4.01
N ALA A 140 16.70 8.47 -4.66
CA ALA A 140 16.79 9.74 -5.38
C ALA A 140 15.84 9.79 -6.59
N VAL A 141 15.76 8.71 -7.37
CA VAL A 141 14.83 8.61 -8.52
C VAL A 141 13.39 8.72 -8.03
N MET A 142 13.05 8.04 -6.94
CA MET A 142 11.70 8.10 -6.36
C MET A 142 11.38 9.50 -5.83
N ALA A 143 12.34 10.17 -5.17
CA ALA A 143 12.19 11.54 -4.71
C ALA A 143 11.97 12.53 -5.87
N VAL A 144 12.73 12.40 -6.95
CA VAL A 144 12.55 13.20 -8.17
C VAL A 144 11.18 12.95 -8.79
N ALA A 145 10.73 11.70 -8.86
CA ALA A 145 9.40 11.37 -9.38
C ALA A 145 8.28 12.01 -8.56
N VAL A 146 8.37 11.99 -7.23
CA VAL A 146 7.41 12.65 -6.33
C VAL A 146 7.42 14.16 -6.53
N VAL A 147 8.58 14.78 -6.61
CA VAL A 147 8.69 16.24 -6.85
C VAL A 147 8.12 16.61 -8.23
N ALA A 148 8.44 15.85 -9.26
CA ALA A 148 7.90 16.06 -10.60
C ALA A 148 6.38 15.92 -10.64
N MET A 149 5.83 14.94 -9.92
CA MET A 149 4.39 14.76 -9.78
C MET A 149 3.72 16.00 -9.17
N PHE A 150 4.28 16.57 -8.09
CA PHE A 150 3.74 17.80 -7.49
C PHE A 150 3.91 19.04 -8.38
N ALA A 151 4.92 19.07 -9.25
CA ALA A 151 5.11 20.16 -10.19
C ALA A 151 4.13 20.10 -11.38
N THR A 152 3.51 18.94 -11.63
CA THR A 152 2.57 18.70 -12.74
C THR A 152 1.10 18.61 -12.30
N LEU A 153 0.82 18.56 -11.01
CA LEU A 153 -0.52 18.57 -10.40
C LEU A 153 -1.03 20.02 -10.26
#